data_670e670e574ded79837b550f3602178d
#
_entry.id   670e670e574ded79837b550f3602178d
#
_cell.length_a   1.000
_cell.length_b   1.000
_cell.length_c   1.000
_cell.angle_alpha   90.00
_cell.angle_beta   90.00
_cell.angle_gamma   90.00
#
_symmetry.space_group_name_H-M   'P 1'
#
loop_
_entity.id
_entity.type
_entity.pdbx_description
1 polymer ?
#
loop_
_entity_poly.entity_id
_entity_poly.type
_entity_poly.pdbx_seq_one_letter_code
_entity_poly.pdbx_strand_id
1 'polypeptide(L)'
;DSAYTCYHLDGQMAVVEDFLAINPDYRARLEKLVREKRIFVGPWYTQTDTYNVHGESIIRNLKYGIFSARTLGHAMQVGYLPDTFGHNAQMPTILQGCNIDNIVFWRGIDHDRHAKSSQFLWRAPSGATVIACAMALGYGAAKNMRSEASHLRGKIYPMTTLLRSRAGLNDLLLPCGGDQVSIDPALPKILEVASAQSPDQDRYFISSLERYVETLRAQREQFELLEGELKSPRYTRIHKTIGSVRYDIKKKNDEVEQFILRQLEPTIAMARHQGVPVNLAVVDTLWKKLLRNHAHDSIGGCNSDATNRDILHRLEQTEQLCHSLWNLVVKTLAAACVQDGDLLIFNPLATPTQRVVITTLYSRADNIAMTHQGQPIPFDVLERDILPGGTAISLTAEGECETPLLPYYRWHVAVKTPVLPPIGYLTVNVEEDPAPFLASEKIKGSEIENAHYRLSLDAGTLTLHDKRSGRRIPSFFTFEDCADAGDSYDFSPLAGDAPTRCSHFTLVDGVKTPLVEKLTVEATMRLPQDLASRQDTARTPLSIRLVCELRHDDPNLYVEASLENSHCDHRLRLLIGSD
;
A
#
# COMPACT_ATOMS: atom_id res chain seq x y z
N ASP A 1 31.90 8.22 -24.58
CA ASP A 1 32.11 9.53 -25.17
C ASP A 1 32.32 10.57 -24.05
N SER A 2 33.43 11.32 -24.10
CA SER A 2 33.75 12.34 -23.07
C SER A 2 32.83 13.57 -23.17
N ALA A 3 32.23 13.81 -24.34
CA ALA A 3 31.26 14.90 -24.52
C ALA A 3 29.92 14.62 -23.82
N TYR A 4 29.61 13.36 -23.56
CA TYR A 4 28.43 12.96 -22.76
C TYR A 4 28.80 12.98 -21.27
N THR A 5 28.59 14.11 -20.62
CA THR A 5 29.14 14.36 -19.27
C THR A 5 28.47 13.56 -18.18
N CYS A 6 27.14 13.34 -18.25
CA CYS A 6 26.42 12.53 -17.27
C CYS A 6 25.14 11.91 -17.86
N TYR A 7 24.64 10.86 -17.19
CA TYR A 7 23.40 10.16 -17.51
C TYR A 7 22.70 9.71 -16.23
N HIS A 8 21.36 9.75 -16.22
CA HIS A 8 20.54 9.26 -15.11
C HIS A 8 19.91 7.92 -15.48
N LEU A 9 20.10 6.90 -14.64
CA LEU A 9 19.39 5.62 -14.73
C LEU A 9 18.05 5.73 -14.00
N ASP A 10 17.25 6.69 -14.40
CA ASP A 10 15.87 6.93 -13.98
C ASP A 10 15.62 6.93 -12.44
N GLY A 11 16.68 7.06 -11.63
CA GLY A 11 16.55 7.10 -10.19
C GLY A 11 16.16 5.80 -9.50
N GLN A 12 16.13 4.65 -10.20
CA GLN A 12 15.66 3.36 -9.69
C GLN A 12 16.79 2.34 -9.58
N MET A 13 16.91 1.68 -8.40
CA MET A 13 17.93 0.68 -8.17
C MET A 13 17.55 -0.74 -8.58
N ALA A 14 16.27 -1.07 -8.63
CA ALA A 14 15.81 -2.41 -9.00
C ALA A 14 16.32 -2.83 -10.39
N VAL A 15 16.26 -1.93 -11.39
CA VAL A 15 16.77 -2.19 -12.73
C VAL A 15 18.30 -2.34 -12.77
N VAL A 16 19.01 -1.65 -11.88
CA VAL A 16 20.46 -1.75 -11.75
C VAL A 16 20.87 -3.09 -11.13
N GLU A 17 20.16 -3.54 -10.11
CA GLU A 17 20.37 -4.86 -9.50
C GLU A 17 20.10 -5.97 -10.53
N ASP A 18 19.01 -5.88 -11.29
CA ASP A 18 18.70 -6.87 -12.34
C ASP A 18 19.76 -6.89 -13.44
N PHE A 19 20.20 -5.71 -13.90
CA PHE A 19 21.29 -5.62 -14.87
C PHE A 19 22.57 -6.30 -14.37
N LEU A 20 22.96 -6.04 -13.12
CA LEU A 20 24.16 -6.61 -12.52
C LEU A 20 24.03 -8.10 -12.18
N ALA A 21 22.81 -8.60 -11.94
CA ALA A 21 22.56 -10.03 -11.77
C ALA A 21 22.79 -10.82 -13.07
N ILE A 22 22.42 -10.20 -14.23
CA ILE A 22 22.60 -10.79 -15.57
C ILE A 22 24.03 -10.55 -16.08
N ASN A 23 24.62 -9.38 -15.78
CA ASN A 23 25.91 -8.94 -16.31
C ASN A 23 26.88 -8.56 -15.17
N PRO A 24 27.32 -9.49 -14.34
CA PRO A 24 28.16 -9.21 -13.17
C PRO A 24 29.51 -8.56 -13.51
N ASP A 25 30.05 -8.85 -14.68
CA ASP A 25 31.34 -8.31 -15.15
C ASP A 25 31.32 -6.79 -15.37
N TYR A 26 30.15 -6.21 -15.53
CA TYR A 26 30.00 -4.75 -15.67
C TYR A 26 30.08 -3.99 -14.34
N ARG A 27 30.05 -4.67 -13.20
CA ARG A 27 30.02 -4.03 -11.87
C ARG A 27 31.14 -3.01 -11.68
N ALA A 28 32.40 -3.38 -11.89
CA ALA A 28 33.54 -2.49 -11.68
C ALA A 28 33.49 -1.24 -12.58
N ARG A 29 33.03 -1.41 -13.82
CA ARG A 29 32.85 -0.30 -14.77
C ARG A 29 31.73 0.63 -14.32
N LEU A 30 30.61 0.09 -13.88
CA LEU A 30 29.48 0.89 -13.37
C LEU A 30 29.86 1.65 -12.12
N GLU A 31 30.52 1.01 -11.15
CA GLU A 31 31.02 1.65 -9.92
C GLU A 31 31.97 2.81 -10.23
N LYS A 32 32.87 2.66 -11.20
CA LYS A 32 33.73 3.75 -11.65
C LYS A 32 32.91 4.93 -12.16
N LEU A 33 31.96 4.70 -13.07
CA LEU A 33 31.14 5.75 -13.66
C LEU A 33 30.21 6.43 -12.64
N VAL A 34 29.72 5.69 -11.66
CA VAL A 34 28.90 6.24 -10.56
C VAL A 34 29.76 7.12 -9.63
N ARG A 35 30.96 6.67 -9.24
CA ARG A 35 31.89 7.48 -8.42
C ARG A 35 32.34 8.76 -9.13
N GLU A 36 32.53 8.70 -10.46
CA GLU A 36 32.87 9.87 -11.29
C GLU A 36 31.67 10.77 -11.58
N LYS A 37 30.47 10.45 -11.05
CA LYS A 37 29.20 11.16 -11.32
C LYS A 37 28.87 11.28 -12.81
N ARG A 38 29.32 10.31 -13.60
CA ARG A 38 28.94 10.16 -15.01
C ARG A 38 27.66 9.34 -15.19
N ILE A 39 27.35 8.49 -14.22
CA ILE A 39 26.06 7.81 -14.12
C ILE A 39 25.49 8.09 -12.73
N PHE A 40 24.25 8.55 -12.69
CA PHE A 40 23.49 8.76 -11.47
C PHE A 40 22.49 7.62 -11.28
N VAL A 41 22.47 7.07 -10.05
CA VAL A 41 21.62 5.95 -9.61
C VAL A 41 20.94 6.27 -8.29
N GLY A 42 19.80 5.65 -8.00
CA GLY A 42 18.99 5.94 -6.82
C GLY A 42 18.32 7.34 -6.88
N PRO A 43 17.71 7.82 -5.80
CA PRO A 43 17.68 7.27 -4.44
C PRO A 43 16.63 6.18 -4.21
N TRP A 44 15.72 5.96 -5.15
CA TRP A 44 14.64 5.00 -5.00
C TRP A 44 15.08 3.57 -5.29
N TYR A 45 14.44 2.60 -4.64
CA TYR A 45 14.51 1.21 -5.09
C TYR A 45 13.66 1.02 -6.36
N THR A 46 12.41 1.52 -6.31
CA THR A 46 11.51 1.71 -7.46
C THR A 46 10.82 3.08 -7.34
N GLN A 47 10.43 3.70 -8.44
CA GLN A 47 9.61 4.92 -8.42
C GLN A 47 8.20 4.56 -7.95
N THR A 48 7.95 4.74 -6.67
CA THR A 48 6.72 4.29 -6.00
C THR A 48 5.54 5.22 -6.26
N ASP A 49 4.33 4.66 -6.27
CA ASP A 49 3.13 5.45 -5.99
C ASP A 49 3.13 5.92 -4.53
N THR A 50 2.47 7.04 -4.21
CA THR A 50 2.49 7.62 -2.86
C THR A 50 1.15 7.50 -2.13
N TYR A 51 0.12 6.94 -2.75
CA TYR A 51 -1.22 6.76 -2.18
C TYR A 51 -1.62 5.30 -2.01
N ASN A 52 -1.15 4.42 -2.90
CA ASN A 52 -1.54 3.00 -2.92
C ASN A 52 -0.59 2.09 -2.12
N VAL A 53 0.37 2.66 -1.40
CA VAL A 53 1.33 1.94 -0.55
C VAL A 53 1.37 2.54 0.85
N HIS A 54 1.76 1.75 1.83
CA HIS A 54 1.93 2.23 3.20
C HIS A 54 3.10 3.22 3.32
N GLY A 55 2.99 4.23 4.20
CA GLY A 55 4.05 5.25 4.38
C GLY A 55 5.41 4.67 4.75
N GLU A 56 5.45 3.61 5.57
CA GLU A 56 6.69 2.90 5.90
C GLU A 56 7.31 2.24 4.65
N SER A 57 6.49 1.75 3.70
CA SER A 57 7.01 1.21 2.45
C SER A 57 7.74 2.24 1.60
N ILE A 58 7.29 3.50 1.61
CA ILE A 58 7.99 4.61 0.95
C ILE A 58 9.35 4.85 1.61
N ILE A 59 9.39 4.83 2.95
CA ILE A 59 10.65 4.97 3.72
C ILE A 59 11.60 3.81 3.40
N ARG A 60 11.10 2.57 3.37
CA ARG A 60 11.91 1.38 3.02
C ARG A 60 12.39 1.44 1.57
N ASN A 61 11.57 1.93 0.65
CA ASN A 61 11.94 2.11 -0.74
C ASN A 61 13.17 3.02 -0.87
N LEU A 62 13.15 4.20 -0.22
CA LEU A 62 14.32 5.10 -0.15
C LEU A 62 15.51 4.44 0.54
N LYS A 63 15.30 3.78 1.69
CA LYS A 63 16.36 3.09 2.43
C LYS A 63 17.10 2.08 1.54
N TYR A 64 16.37 1.18 0.89
CA TYR A 64 16.97 0.16 0.02
C TYR A 64 17.60 0.76 -1.23
N GLY A 65 16.96 1.76 -1.84
CA GLY A 65 17.51 2.45 -2.99
C GLY A 65 18.81 3.18 -2.68
N ILE A 66 18.83 4.00 -1.62
CA ILE A 66 20.03 4.72 -1.18
C ILE A 66 21.15 3.76 -0.78
N PHE A 67 20.83 2.70 -0.02
CA PHE A 67 21.82 1.72 0.39
C PHE A 67 22.44 1.01 -0.82
N SER A 68 21.62 0.47 -1.73
CA SER A 68 22.09 -0.21 -2.94
C SER A 68 22.94 0.74 -3.82
N ALA A 69 22.50 1.98 -4.01
CA ALA A 69 23.25 2.97 -4.80
C ALA A 69 24.62 3.31 -4.19
N ARG A 70 24.68 3.45 -2.86
CA ARG A 70 25.94 3.72 -2.15
C ARG A 70 26.96 2.59 -2.30
N THR A 71 26.53 1.34 -2.45
CA THR A 71 27.46 0.22 -2.73
C THR A 71 28.19 0.38 -4.05
N LEU A 72 27.62 1.16 -4.99
CA LEU A 72 28.26 1.51 -6.26
C LEU A 72 29.11 2.78 -6.19
N GLY A 73 29.06 3.51 -5.07
CA GLY A 73 29.91 4.68 -4.78
C GLY A 73 29.18 6.00 -4.58
N HIS A 74 27.95 6.17 -5.11
CA HIS A 74 27.16 7.39 -4.93
C HIS A 74 25.65 7.07 -5.05
N ALA A 75 24.84 7.67 -4.18
CA ALA A 75 23.39 7.70 -4.33
C ALA A 75 22.95 9.13 -4.66
N MET A 76 22.22 9.32 -5.74
CA MET A 76 21.70 10.62 -6.14
C MET A 76 20.86 11.24 -5.01
N GLN A 77 21.15 12.51 -4.66
CA GLN A 77 20.50 13.23 -3.56
C GLN A 77 19.32 14.09 -4.07
N VAL A 78 18.46 13.50 -4.90
CA VAL A 78 17.28 14.16 -5.46
C VAL A 78 16.06 13.25 -5.31
N GLY A 79 15.00 13.76 -4.71
CA GLY A 79 13.71 13.09 -4.61
C GLY A 79 13.02 13.07 -5.98
N TYR A 80 13.52 12.26 -6.93
CA TYR A 80 13.05 12.25 -8.31
C TYR A 80 11.87 11.30 -8.49
N LEU A 81 10.67 11.84 -8.72
CA LEU A 81 9.44 11.11 -8.98
C LEU A 81 8.74 11.69 -10.24
N PRO A 82 9.25 11.38 -11.43
CA PRO A 82 8.84 12.05 -12.68
C PRO A 82 7.40 11.76 -13.07
N ASP A 83 6.88 10.56 -12.81
CA ASP A 83 5.59 10.13 -13.35
C ASP A 83 4.56 9.65 -12.30
N THR A 84 4.90 9.65 -11.03
CA THR A 84 3.98 9.29 -9.94
C THR A 84 2.71 10.14 -9.97
N PHE A 85 1.54 9.52 -9.82
CA PHE A 85 0.22 10.13 -10.06
C PHE A 85 -0.29 10.96 -8.88
N GLY A 86 0.51 11.95 -8.51
CA GLY A 86 0.28 12.83 -7.37
C GLY A 86 1.13 12.46 -6.17
N HIS A 87 1.16 13.36 -5.18
CA HIS A 87 2.04 13.25 -4.03
C HIS A 87 1.29 13.60 -2.74
N ASN A 88 1.36 12.73 -1.73
CA ASN A 88 0.77 12.99 -0.42
C ASN A 88 1.55 14.07 0.36
N ALA A 89 0.86 14.75 1.27
CA ALA A 89 1.41 15.88 2.02
C ALA A 89 2.58 15.52 2.97
N GLN A 90 2.85 14.23 3.23
CA GLN A 90 3.95 13.78 4.10
C GLN A 90 5.27 13.57 3.36
N MET A 91 5.29 13.67 2.04
CA MET A 91 6.50 13.46 1.25
C MET A 91 7.68 14.33 1.71
N PRO A 92 7.53 15.63 2.05
CA PRO A 92 8.64 16.41 2.59
C PRO A 92 9.22 15.84 3.89
N THR A 93 8.37 15.29 4.79
CA THR A 93 8.82 14.63 6.03
C THR A 93 9.67 13.40 5.71
N ILE A 94 9.21 12.56 4.78
CA ILE A 94 9.88 11.32 4.39
C ILE A 94 11.24 11.64 3.74
N LEU A 95 11.26 12.58 2.81
CA LEU A 95 12.49 12.97 2.11
C LEU A 95 13.53 13.55 3.07
N GLN A 96 13.14 14.49 3.95
CA GLN A 96 14.05 15.04 4.96
C GLN A 96 14.57 13.96 5.92
N GLY A 97 13.71 13.01 6.31
CA GLY A 97 14.12 11.86 7.13
C GLY A 97 15.21 10.99 6.47
N CYS A 98 15.31 11.05 5.13
CA CYS A 98 16.35 10.39 4.33
C CYS A 98 17.49 11.34 3.91
N ASN A 99 17.58 12.54 4.51
CA ASN A 99 18.55 13.61 4.17
C ASN A 99 18.44 14.11 2.73
N ILE A 100 17.24 14.12 2.16
CA ILE A 100 16.93 14.70 0.85
C ILE A 100 16.08 15.95 1.09
N ASP A 101 16.61 17.11 0.74
CA ASP A 101 15.99 18.43 0.98
C ASP A 101 15.18 18.95 -0.23
N ASN A 102 14.94 18.08 -1.20
CA ASN A 102 14.35 18.48 -2.47
C ASN A 102 13.47 17.38 -3.09
N ILE A 103 12.62 17.78 -4.04
CA ILE A 103 11.86 16.88 -4.91
C ILE A 103 11.75 17.46 -6.33
N VAL A 104 11.96 16.61 -7.34
CA VAL A 104 11.71 16.92 -8.75
C VAL A 104 10.65 15.96 -9.25
N PHE A 105 9.53 16.50 -9.72
CA PHE A 105 8.35 15.72 -10.09
C PHE A 105 7.60 16.39 -11.26
N TRP A 106 6.59 15.72 -11.80
CA TRP A 106 5.78 16.27 -12.90
C TRP A 106 4.34 16.54 -12.51
N ARG A 107 3.65 15.58 -11.92
CA ARG A 107 2.18 15.56 -11.81
C ARG A 107 1.68 16.10 -10.47
N GLY A 108 0.50 16.75 -10.50
CA GLY A 108 -0.26 17.09 -9.31
C GLY A 108 -0.27 18.56 -8.91
N ILE A 109 0.51 19.43 -9.56
CA ILE A 109 0.51 20.87 -9.29
C ILE A 109 -0.61 21.59 -10.05
N ASP A 110 -1.20 22.58 -9.43
CA ASP A 110 -2.12 23.54 -10.05
C ASP A 110 -1.49 24.93 -9.96
N HIS A 111 -0.97 25.41 -11.06
CA HIS A 111 -0.30 26.72 -11.12
C HIS A 111 -1.24 27.91 -10.92
N ASP A 112 -2.55 27.73 -11.04
CA ASP A 112 -3.51 28.79 -10.78
C ASP A 112 -3.87 28.90 -9.28
N ARG A 113 -3.79 27.78 -8.55
CA ARG A 113 -4.23 27.69 -7.15
C ARG A 113 -3.10 27.51 -6.16
N HIS A 114 -2.02 26.79 -6.56
CA HIS A 114 -0.97 26.38 -5.64
C HIS A 114 0.23 27.32 -5.71
N ALA A 115 1.02 27.25 -6.77
CA ALA A 115 2.24 28.02 -6.94
C ALA A 115 2.33 28.59 -8.35
N LYS A 116 2.63 29.89 -8.47
CA LYS A 116 2.78 30.56 -9.77
C LYS A 116 4.03 30.06 -10.50
N SER A 117 5.10 29.79 -9.74
CA SER A 117 6.35 29.27 -10.25
C SER A 117 6.37 27.74 -10.26
N SER A 118 7.17 27.16 -11.16
CA SER A 118 7.50 25.72 -11.17
C SER A 118 8.40 25.33 -10.00
N GLN A 119 9.05 26.27 -9.35
CA GLN A 119 9.89 26.09 -8.17
C GLN A 119 9.23 26.76 -6.96
N PHE A 120 9.16 26.02 -5.85
CA PHE A 120 8.54 26.47 -4.61
C PHE A 120 9.09 25.71 -3.40
N LEU A 121 8.81 26.17 -2.21
CA LEU A 121 9.03 25.41 -0.97
C LEU A 121 7.78 24.60 -0.66
N TRP A 122 7.92 23.32 -0.43
CA TRP A 122 6.82 22.46 -0.05
C TRP A 122 6.96 21.98 1.39
N ARG A 123 5.97 22.30 2.23
CA ARG A 123 5.96 22.01 3.66
C ARG A 123 4.93 20.95 4.01
N ALA A 124 5.36 19.93 4.74
CA ALA A 124 4.52 18.90 5.31
C ALA A 124 3.84 19.39 6.61
N PRO A 125 2.77 18.69 7.08
CA PRO A 125 2.13 18.98 8.38
C PRO A 125 3.09 18.89 9.58
N SER A 126 4.17 18.14 9.48
CA SER A 126 5.24 18.07 10.49
C SER A 126 6.11 19.32 10.57
N GLY A 127 6.00 20.27 9.63
CA GLY A 127 6.89 21.41 9.45
C GLY A 127 8.11 21.15 8.56
N ALA A 128 8.40 19.89 8.22
CA ALA A 128 9.48 19.54 7.29
C ALA A 128 9.26 20.24 5.93
N THR A 129 10.31 20.86 5.39
CA THR A 129 10.20 21.67 4.17
C THR A 129 11.27 21.31 3.17
N VAL A 130 10.89 20.99 1.94
CA VAL A 130 11.80 20.68 0.83
C VAL A 130 11.67 21.69 -0.30
N ILE A 131 12.71 21.83 -1.13
CA ILE A 131 12.63 22.57 -2.39
C ILE A 131 11.94 21.65 -3.41
N ALA A 132 10.84 22.12 -4.00
CA ALA A 132 10.08 21.41 -5.00
C ALA A 132 10.30 22.03 -6.39
N CYS A 133 10.51 21.19 -7.39
CA CYS A 133 10.54 21.56 -8.79
C CYS A 133 9.54 20.73 -9.58
N ALA A 134 8.48 21.36 -10.06
CA ALA A 134 7.52 20.76 -10.99
C ALA A 134 8.05 20.88 -12.42
N MET A 135 8.24 19.76 -13.11
CA MET A 135 8.63 19.74 -14.53
C MET A 135 7.45 20.14 -15.41
N ALA A 136 7.26 21.41 -15.69
CA ALA A 136 6.08 21.96 -16.36
C ALA A 136 5.76 21.29 -17.71
N LEU A 137 6.75 20.73 -18.40
CA LEU A 137 6.61 20.04 -19.69
C LEU A 137 6.86 18.51 -19.59
N GLY A 138 6.93 17.98 -18.36
CA GLY A 138 7.19 16.56 -18.08
C GLY A 138 8.64 16.13 -18.32
N TYR A 139 8.89 14.84 -18.07
CA TYR A 139 10.24 14.25 -18.12
C TYR A 139 10.75 13.95 -19.53
N GLY A 140 9.89 14.09 -20.54
CA GLY A 140 10.21 13.84 -21.96
C GLY A 140 10.25 15.08 -22.83
N ALA A 141 10.36 16.28 -22.25
CA ALA A 141 10.21 17.56 -22.95
C ALA A 141 11.17 17.68 -24.16
N ALA A 142 12.45 17.39 -24.01
CA ALA A 142 13.45 17.42 -25.07
C ALA A 142 13.69 16.06 -25.73
N LYS A 143 12.81 15.08 -25.53
CA LYS A 143 12.90 13.77 -26.21
C LYS A 143 13.02 13.93 -27.70
N ASN A 144 13.96 13.18 -28.32
CA ASN A 144 14.22 13.20 -29.74
C ASN A 144 14.59 14.61 -30.29
N MET A 145 15.40 15.35 -29.54
CA MET A 145 15.88 16.66 -29.96
C MET A 145 16.71 16.53 -31.22
N ARG A 146 16.57 17.48 -32.16
CA ARG A 146 17.27 17.49 -33.46
C ARG A 146 17.92 18.85 -33.69
N SER A 147 18.97 18.86 -34.54
CA SER A 147 19.74 20.06 -34.85
C SER A 147 19.17 20.90 -36.00
N GLU A 148 18.16 20.40 -36.73
CA GLU A 148 17.55 21.15 -37.83
C GLU A 148 16.88 22.43 -37.30
N ALA A 149 17.14 23.53 -37.98
CA ALA A 149 16.64 24.85 -37.60
C ALA A 149 15.11 24.93 -37.50
N SER A 150 14.39 24.15 -38.33
CA SER A 150 12.93 24.04 -38.25
C SER A 150 12.47 23.40 -36.92
N HIS A 151 13.15 22.34 -36.46
CA HIS A 151 12.86 21.68 -35.21
C HIS A 151 13.22 22.55 -33.99
N LEU A 152 14.39 23.20 -34.03
CA LEU A 152 14.81 24.11 -32.95
C LEU A 152 13.83 25.28 -32.81
N ARG A 153 13.49 25.96 -33.91
CA ARG A 153 12.52 27.08 -33.89
C ARG A 153 11.09 26.66 -33.62
N GLY A 154 10.67 25.51 -34.13
CA GLY A 154 9.28 25.02 -33.99
C GLY A 154 8.97 24.35 -32.64
N LYS A 155 10.00 23.81 -31.96
CA LYS A 155 9.78 23.04 -30.70
C LYS A 155 10.66 23.56 -29.56
N ILE A 156 11.98 23.55 -29.71
CA ILE A 156 12.90 23.70 -28.57
C ILE A 156 12.87 25.13 -27.98
N TYR A 157 13.01 26.16 -28.83
CA TYR A 157 13.01 27.54 -28.34
C TYR A 157 11.65 28.00 -27.76
N PRO A 158 10.49 27.65 -28.35
CA PRO A 158 9.19 27.93 -27.70
C PRO A 158 9.03 27.23 -26.36
N MET A 159 9.53 25.99 -26.22
CA MET A 159 9.52 25.28 -24.93
C MET A 159 10.38 26.00 -23.89
N THR A 160 11.59 26.45 -24.26
CA THR A 160 12.46 27.21 -23.36
C THR A 160 11.82 28.52 -22.92
N THR A 161 11.17 29.23 -23.85
CA THR A 161 10.39 30.46 -23.54
C THR A 161 9.26 30.18 -22.56
N LEU A 162 8.51 29.07 -22.74
CA LEU A 162 7.46 28.67 -21.81
C LEU A 162 8.03 28.31 -20.43
N LEU A 163 9.11 27.53 -20.37
CA LEU A 163 9.76 27.19 -19.09
C LEU A 163 10.24 28.46 -18.37
N ARG A 164 10.82 29.42 -19.08
CA ARG A 164 11.26 30.72 -18.53
C ARG A 164 10.09 31.50 -17.94
N SER A 165 8.92 31.49 -18.59
CA SER A 165 7.73 32.20 -18.09
C SER A 165 7.18 31.60 -16.79
N ARG A 166 7.51 30.35 -16.49
CA ARG A 166 7.09 29.63 -15.29
C ARG A 166 8.18 29.44 -14.24
N ALA A 167 9.44 29.64 -14.61
CA ALA A 167 10.56 29.58 -13.70
C ALA A 167 10.95 30.98 -13.28
N GLY A 168 10.98 31.29 -12.01
CA GLY A 168 11.56 32.54 -11.51
C GLY A 168 13.10 32.56 -11.55
N LEU A 169 13.73 31.78 -12.45
CA LEU A 169 15.16 31.48 -12.47
C LEU A 169 15.72 31.58 -13.91
N ASN A 170 17.02 31.86 -13.99
CA ASN A 170 17.76 31.85 -15.26
C ASN A 170 18.13 30.42 -15.70
N ASP A 171 18.39 29.50 -14.73
CA ASP A 171 18.67 28.10 -15.04
C ASP A 171 17.37 27.32 -15.19
N LEU A 172 17.15 26.72 -16.35
CA LEU A 172 15.95 25.97 -16.69
C LEU A 172 16.27 24.48 -16.80
N LEU A 173 15.39 23.63 -16.24
CA LEU A 173 15.44 22.18 -16.40
C LEU A 173 14.70 21.76 -17.66
N LEU A 174 15.41 21.17 -18.62
CA LEU A 174 14.86 20.62 -19.86
C LEU A 174 15.15 19.11 -19.91
N PRO A 175 14.27 18.25 -19.37
CA PRO A 175 14.50 16.81 -19.37
C PRO A 175 14.57 16.25 -20.79
N CYS A 176 15.62 15.44 -21.06
CA CYS A 176 15.88 14.82 -22.35
C CYS A 176 15.93 13.29 -22.19
N GLY A 177 14.76 12.68 -22.06
CA GLY A 177 14.59 11.25 -21.86
C GLY A 177 13.16 10.83 -22.18
N GLY A 178 12.70 9.75 -21.57
CA GLY A 178 11.34 9.25 -21.71
C GLY A 178 11.30 7.72 -21.71
N ASP A 179 10.09 7.18 -21.76
CA ASP A 179 9.88 5.75 -21.79
C ASP A 179 10.47 5.11 -23.03
N GLN A 180 11.24 4.04 -22.83
CA GLN A 180 11.83 3.22 -23.89
C GLN A 180 12.66 4.02 -24.90
N VAL A 181 13.39 5.05 -24.44
CA VAL A 181 14.24 5.90 -25.28
C VAL A 181 15.70 5.49 -25.12
N SER A 182 16.35 5.23 -26.24
CA SER A 182 17.78 5.00 -26.29
C SER A 182 18.57 6.31 -26.12
N ILE A 183 19.80 6.22 -25.61
CA ILE A 183 20.75 7.35 -25.60
C ILE A 183 21.00 7.79 -27.04
N ASP A 184 20.91 9.11 -27.29
CA ASP A 184 21.29 9.71 -28.54
C ASP A 184 22.76 10.16 -28.48
N PRO A 185 23.68 9.47 -29.16
CA PRO A 185 25.11 9.85 -29.17
C PRO A 185 25.37 11.23 -29.81
N ALA A 186 24.44 11.73 -30.62
CA ALA A 186 24.56 13.02 -31.30
C ALA A 186 24.15 14.20 -30.39
N LEU A 187 23.52 13.95 -29.24
CA LEU A 187 22.99 15.00 -28.36
C LEU A 187 24.02 16.11 -28.02
N PRO A 188 25.29 15.83 -27.68
CA PRO A 188 26.26 16.90 -27.39
C PRO A 188 26.40 17.88 -28.57
N LYS A 189 26.45 17.35 -29.81
CA LYS A 189 26.55 18.17 -31.01
C LYS A 189 25.27 18.95 -31.29
N ILE A 190 24.12 18.34 -31.06
CA ILE A 190 22.82 19.00 -31.19
C ILE A 190 22.73 20.21 -30.25
N LEU A 191 23.19 20.07 -28.98
CA LEU A 191 23.19 21.14 -27.99
C LEU A 191 24.12 22.31 -28.35
N GLU A 192 25.29 22.03 -28.99
CA GLU A 192 26.16 23.07 -29.54
C GLU A 192 25.43 23.90 -30.61
N VAL A 193 24.77 23.22 -31.53
CA VAL A 193 24.02 23.87 -32.62
C VAL A 193 22.82 24.66 -32.03
N ALA A 194 22.09 24.08 -31.10
CA ALA A 194 20.97 24.75 -30.43
C ALA A 194 21.40 26.01 -29.69
N SER A 195 22.55 25.98 -29.02
CA SER A 195 23.12 27.13 -28.32
C SER A 195 23.56 28.22 -29.32
N ALA A 196 24.24 27.84 -30.40
CA ALA A 196 24.74 28.78 -31.39
C ALA A 196 23.61 29.47 -32.19
N GLN A 197 22.44 28.85 -32.32
CA GLN A 197 21.28 29.37 -33.07
C GLN A 197 20.17 29.90 -32.14
N SER A 198 20.37 29.95 -30.82
CA SER A 198 19.36 30.43 -29.88
C SER A 198 19.06 31.91 -30.10
N PRO A 199 17.79 32.31 -30.31
CA PRO A 199 17.41 33.70 -30.47
C PRO A 199 17.62 34.51 -29.21
N ASP A 200 17.52 33.85 -28.03
CA ASP A 200 17.63 34.45 -26.70
C ASP A 200 19.03 34.29 -26.10
N GLN A 201 20.02 33.83 -26.92
CA GLN A 201 21.39 33.53 -26.49
C GLN A 201 21.49 32.47 -25.38
N ASP A 202 20.51 31.58 -25.31
CA ASP A 202 20.50 30.49 -24.33
C ASP A 202 21.64 29.51 -24.62
N ARG A 203 22.22 29.00 -23.52
CA ARG A 203 23.22 27.96 -23.55
C ARG A 203 22.59 26.62 -23.16
N TYR A 204 22.59 25.65 -24.07
CA TYR A 204 22.14 24.29 -23.85
C TYR A 204 23.34 23.40 -23.55
N PHE A 205 23.26 22.60 -22.48
CA PHE A 205 24.34 21.70 -22.09
C PHE A 205 23.81 20.52 -21.26
N ILE A 206 24.51 19.38 -21.29
CA ILE A 206 24.19 18.22 -20.46
C ILE A 206 24.52 18.54 -19.00
N SER A 207 23.57 18.32 -18.11
CA SER A 207 23.70 18.56 -16.67
C SER A 207 23.05 17.43 -15.87
N SER A 208 23.28 17.43 -14.55
CA SER A 208 22.65 16.51 -13.62
C SER A 208 21.55 17.19 -12.81
N LEU A 209 20.60 16.39 -12.31
CA LEU A 209 19.56 16.87 -11.37
C LEU A 209 20.20 17.41 -10.08
N GLU A 210 21.27 16.79 -9.57
CA GLU A 210 21.99 17.30 -8.39
C GLU A 210 22.51 18.72 -8.63
N ARG A 211 23.17 18.96 -9.76
CA ARG A 211 23.66 20.30 -10.10
C ARG A 211 22.53 21.31 -10.25
N TYR A 212 21.43 20.92 -10.86
CA TYR A 212 20.27 21.80 -10.96
C TYR A 212 19.67 22.13 -9.58
N VAL A 213 19.55 21.14 -8.69
CA VAL A 213 19.08 21.37 -7.31
C VAL A 213 20.03 22.31 -6.54
N GLU A 214 21.35 22.27 -6.78
CA GLU A 214 22.30 23.24 -6.19
C GLU A 214 21.97 24.68 -6.59
N THR A 215 21.56 24.92 -7.86
CA THR A 215 21.14 26.26 -8.30
C THR A 215 19.83 26.69 -7.60
N LEU A 216 18.91 25.75 -7.34
CA LEU A 216 17.69 26.01 -6.59
C LEU A 216 17.98 26.36 -5.12
N ARG A 217 18.91 25.65 -4.47
CA ARG A 217 19.32 25.93 -3.09
C ARG A 217 19.85 27.35 -2.92
N ALA A 218 20.63 27.83 -3.88
CA ALA A 218 21.19 29.19 -3.87
C ALA A 218 20.12 30.28 -3.94
N GLN A 219 18.91 29.96 -4.36
CA GLN A 219 17.80 30.90 -4.55
C GLN A 219 16.59 30.60 -3.67
N ARG A 220 16.76 29.71 -2.69
CA ARG A 220 15.68 29.20 -1.83
C ARG A 220 14.80 30.29 -1.21
N GLU A 221 15.38 31.40 -0.79
CA GLU A 221 14.68 32.51 -0.13
C GLU A 221 13.67 33.23 -1.03
N GLN A 222 13.73 33.01 -2.34
CA GLN A 222 12.83 33.63 -3.32
C GLN A 222 11.56 32.80 -3.57
N PHE A 223 11.54 31.54 -3.09
CA PHE A 223 10.46 30.61 -3.39
C PHE A 223 9.27 30.81 -2.47
N GLU A 224 8.08 30.86 -3.05
CA GLU A 224 6.83 30.84 -2.30
C GLU A 224 6.63 29.49 -1.58
N LEU A 225 5.93 29.53 -0.44
CA LEU A 225 5.66 28.37 0.38
C LEU A 225 4.30 27.76 0.02
N LEU A 226 4.29 26.46 -0.20
CA LEU A 226 3.11 25.66 -0.46
C LEU A 226 2.93 24.58 0.61
N GLU A 227 1.70 24.28 0.99
CA GLU A 227 1.30 23.23 1.92
C GLU A 227 0.21 22.32 1.29
N GLY A 228 0.04 21.13 1.85
CA GLY A 228 -0.98 20.20 1.42
C GLY A 228 -0.48 19.16 0.40
N GLU A 229 -1.42 18.37 -0.11
CA GLU A 229 -1.13 17.33 -1.12
C GLU A 229 -1.10 17.92 -2.54
N LEU A 230 -0.30 17.29 -3.41
CA LEU A 230 -0.20 17.67 -4.82
C LEU A 230 -0.95 16.64 -5.66
N LYS A 231 -2.24 16.87 -5.91
CA LYS A 231 -3.14 15.89 -6.58
C LYS A 231 -4.11 16.57 -7.57
N SER A 232 -3.73 17.74 -8.11
CA SER A 232 -4.56 18.43 -9.10
C SER A 232 -4.36 17.84 -10.50
N PRO A 233 -5.44 17.47 -11.22
CA PRO A 233 -5.36 16.98 -12.60
C PRO A 233 -5.37 18.11 -13.64
N ARG A 234 -5.30 19.39 -13.23
CA ARG A 234 -5.55 20.54 -14.11
C ARG A 234 -4.54 20.67 -15.26
N TYR A 235 -3.26 20.52 -14.95
CA TYR A 235 -2.19 20.69 -15.95
C TYR A 235 -1.59 19.37 -16.41
N THR A 236 -1.76 18.30 -15.62
CA THR A 236 -1.28 16.96 -15.93
C THR A 236 -2.30 15.94 -15.44
N ARG A 237 -2.46 14.85 -16.16
CA ARG A 237 -3.38 13.79 -15.71
C ARG A 237 -2.92 13.22 -14.38
N ILE A 238 -3.88 13.09 -13.47
CA ILE A 238 -3.78 12.28 -12.26
C ILE A 238 -4.74 11.11 -12.45
N HIS A 239 -4.22 9.98 -12.76
CA HIS A 239 -4.98 8.77 -13.06
C HIS A 239 -5.64 8.21 -11.80
N LYS A 240 -6.85 8.70 -11.47
CA LYS A 240 -7.52 8.39 -10.20
C LYS A 240 -8.04 6.96 -10.10
N THR A 241 -8.33 6.33 -11.22
CA THR A 241 -8.81 4.94 -11.27
C THR A 241 -7.78 3.95 -10.76
N ILE A 242 -6.50 4.30 -10.83
CA ILE A 242 -5.41 3.48 -10.26
C ILE A 242 -5.58 3.18 -8.76
N GLY A 243 -6.40 3.94 -8.04
CA GLY A 243 -6.71 3.67 -6.63
C GLY A 243 -7.75 2.57 -6.43
N SER A 244 -8.42 2.09 -7.48
CA SER A 244 -9.52 1.12 -7.39
C SER A 244 -9.49 0.00 -8.42
N VAL A 245 -8.88 0.22 -9.58
CA VAL A 245 -8.74 -0.80 -10.62
C VAL A 245 -7.83 -1.93 -10.14
N ARG A 246 -8.07 -3.15 -10.61
CA ARG A 246 -7.32 -4.34 -10.19
C ARG A 246 -7.20 -4.41 -8.66
N TYR A 247 -8.36 -4.44 -8.03
CA TYR A 247 -8.49 -4.42 -6.57
C TYR A 247 -7.78 -5.60 -5.90
N ASP A 248 -7.67 -6.73 -6.59
CA ASP A 248 -6.90 -7.90 -6.21
C ASP A 248 -5.44 -7.57 -5.83
N ILE A 249 -4.75 -6.75 -6.64
CA ILE A 249 -3.39 -6.28 -6.33
C ILE A 249 -3.38 -5.43 -5.05
N LYS A 250 -4.29 -4.44 -4.95
CA LYS A 250 -4.33 -3.50 -3.81
C LYS A 250 -4.60 -4.24 -2.51
N LYS A 251 -5.59 -5.14 -2.52
CA LYS A 251 -5.94 -5.97 -1.37
C LYS A 251 -4.76 -6.83 -0.93
N LYS A 252 -4.18 -7.59 -1.87
CA LYS A 252 -3.05 -8.46 -1.56
C LYS A 252 -1.81 -7.68 -1.10
N ASN A 253 -1.55 -6.52 -1.68
CA ASN A 253 -0.46 -5.65 -1.25
C ASN A 253 -0.66 -5.14 0.18
N ASP A 254 -1.87 -4.66 0.52
CA ASP A 254 -2.19 -4.19 1.88
C ASP A 254 -2.07 -5.33 2.90
N GLU A 255 -2.59 -6.53 2.59
CA GLU A 255 -2.46 -7.71 3.44
C GLU A 255 -0.99 -8.02 3.76
N VAL A 256 -0.12 -7.99 2.76
CA VAL A 256 1.32 -8.25 2.92
C VAL A 256 2.00 -7.13 3.70
N GLU A 257 1.74 -5.86 3.38
CA GLU A 257 2.29 -4.71 4.11
C GLU A 257 1.88 -4.75 5.60
N GLN A 258 0.60 -4.95 5.88
CA GLN A 258 0.10 -5.03 7.26
C GLN A 258 0.72 -6.21 8.01
N PHE A 259 0.85 -7.36 7.37
CA PHE A 259 1.47 -8.53 7.99
C PHE A 259 2.94 -8.27 8.36
N ILE A 260 3.73 -7.69 7.44
CA ILE A 260 5.13 -7.35 7.71
C ILE A 260 5.22 -6.35 8.87
N LEU A 261 4.47 -5.26 8.80
CA LEU A 261 4.59 -4.14 9.71
C LEU A 261 3.96 -4.39 11.08
N ARG A 262 2.85 -5.13 11.13
CA ARG A 262 2.07 -5.32 12.35
C ARG A 262 2.29 -6.66 13.03
N GLN A 263 2.81 -7.66 12.33
CA GLN A 263 3.01 -9.00 12.88
C GLN A 263 4.47 -9.43 12.79
N LEU A 264 5.04 -9.51 11.59
CA LEU A 264 6.36 -10.10 11.38
C LEU A 264 7.48 -9.32 12.07
N GLU A 265 7.68 -8.04 11.73
CA GLU A 265 8.78 -7.24 12.27
C GLU A 265 8.68 -7.03 13.79
N PRO A 266 7.51 -6.70 14.37
CA PRO A 266 7.38 -6.63 15.83
C PRO A 266 7.69 -7.96 16.53
N THR A 267 7.23 -9.09 15.98
CA THR A 267 7.52 -10.42 16.54
C THR A 267 9.01 -10.75 16.46
N ILE A 268 9.67 -10.41 15.34
CA ILE A 268 11.13 -10.54 15.21
C ILE A 268 11.86 -9.71 16.26
N ALA A 269 11.41 -8.48 16.50
CA ALA A 269 12.02 -7.61 17.52
C ALA A 269 11.90 -8.22 18.92
N MET A 270 10.72 -8.72 19.28
CA MET A 270 10.46 -9.40 20.56
C MET A 270 11.32 -10.67 20.69
N ALA A 271 11.35 -11.51 19.66
CA ALA A 271 12.10 -12.77 19.66
C ALA A 271 13.62 -12.52 19.80
N ARG A 272 14.15 -11.54 19.07
CA ARG A 272 15.58 -11.15 19.18
C ARG A 272 15.92 -10.59 20.55
N HIS A 273 15.00 -9.85 21.18
CA HIS A 273 15.19 -9.38 22.57
C HIS A 273 15.29 -10.56 23.54
N GLN A 274 14.63 -11.67 23.27
CA GLN A 274 14.72 -12.92 24.04
C GLN A 274 15.90 -13.83 23.61
N GLY A 275 16.79 -13.33 22.74
CA GLY A 275 17.96 -14.08 22.30
C GLY A 275 17.70 -15.09 21.15
N VAL A 276 16.52 -15.10 20.55
CA VAL A 276 16.21 -15.94 19.40
C VAL A 276 16.95 -15.43 18.16
N PRO A 277 17.81 -16.25 17.53
CA PRO A 277 18.53 -15.84 16.32
C PRO A 277 17.56 -15.75 15.13
N VAL A 278 17.56 -14.62 14.42
CA VAL A 278 16.77 -14.42 13.21
C VAL A 278 17.67 -13.94 12.08
N ASN A 279 17.62 -14.61 10.93
CA ASN A 279 18.34 -14.17 9.74
C ASN A 279 17.63 -12.99 9.07
N LEU A 280 18.12 -11.77 9.30
CA LEU A 280 17.55 -10.55 8.75
C LEU A 280 17.70 -10.41 7.22
N ALA A 281 18.59 -11.18 6.57
CA ALA A 281 18.71 -11.15 5.11
C ALA A 281 17.41 -11.67 4.41
N VAL A 282 16.64 -12.52 5.10
CA VAL A 282 15.31 -12.93 4.61
C VAL A 282 14.35 -11.74 4.63
N VAL A 283 14.40 -10.89 5.68
CA VAL A 283 13.59 -9.66 5.79
C VAL A 283 13.95 -8.68 4.66
N ASP A 284 15.23 -8.51 4.36
CA ASP A 284 15.68 -7.68 3.22
C ASP A 284 15.15 -8.24 1.88
N THR A 285 15.16 -9.56 1.74
CA THR A 285 14.67 -10.22 0.51
C THR A 285 13.17 -10.00 0.31
N LEU A 286 12.36 -10.18 1.35
CA LEU A 286 10.91 -9.99 1.21
C LEU A 286 10.54 -8.50 1.01
N TRP A 287 11.23 -7.55 1.64
CA TRP A 287 11.04 -6.14 1.35
C TRP A 287 11.37 -5.81 -0.11
N LYS A 288 12.50 -6.26 -0.63
CA LYS A 288 12.85 -6.02 -2.04
C LYS A 288 11.84 -6.64 -3.00
N LYS A 289 11.30 -7.83 -2.71
CA LYS A 289 10.23 -8.44 -3.52
C LYS A 289 8.95 -7.59 -3.50
N LEU A 290 8.54 -7.11 -2.33
CA LEU A 290 7.38 -6.24 -2.18
C LEU A 290 7.57 -4.91 -2.91
N LEU A 291 8.69 -4.24 -2.71
CA LEU A 291 8.99 -2.93 -3.30
C LEU A 291 9.04 -2.94 -4.84
N ARG A 292 9.34 -4.08 -5.47
CA ARG A 292 9.23 -4.23 -6.93
C ARG A 292 7.80 -4.07 -7.43
N ASN A 293 6.81 -4.42 -6.61
CA ASN A 293 5.40 -4.24 -6.94
C ASN A 293 4.91 -2.82 -6.68
N HIS A 294 5.68 -2.00 -5.95
CA HIS A 294 5.35 -0.62 -5.63
C HIS A 294 5.72 0.39 -6.71
N ALA A 295 6.40 -0.02 -7.80
CA ALA A 295 6.52 0.82 -8.99
C ALA A 295 5.13 1.32 -9.38
N HIS A 296 5.01 2.64 -9.68
CA HIS A 296 3.72 3.33 -9.76
C HIS A 296 2.72 2.67 -10.72
N ASP A 297 3.15 2.18 -11.89
CA ASP A 297 2.28 1.45 -12.81
C ASP A 297 1.88 0.07 -12.30
N SER A 298 2.80 -0.61 -11.57
CA SER A 298 2.53 -1.95 -11.05
C SER A 298 1.46 -1.91 -9.97
N ILE A 299 1.66 -1.13 -8.91
CA ILE A 299 0.66 -1.00 -7.84
C ILE A 299 -0.58 -0.23 -8.32
N GLY A 300 -0.42 0.69 -9.27
CA GLY A 300 -1.50 1.39 -9.95
C GLY A 300 -2.43 0.46 -10.71
N GLY A 301 -1.93 -0.67 -11.21
CA GLY A 301 -2.73 -1.64 -11.97
C GLY A 301 -3.00 -1.22 -13.42
N CYS A 302 -2.35 -0.16 -13.90
CA CYS A 302 -2.42 0.31 -15.28
C CYS A 302 -1.44 -0.46 -16.17
N ASN A 303 -1.49 -1.76 -16.12
CA ASN A 303 -0.59 -2.70 -16.77
C ASN A 303 -1.35 -3.78 -17.55
N SER A 304 -0.64 -4.59 -18.33
CA SER A 304 -1.24 -5.72 -19.03
C SER A 304 -1.67 -6.83 -18.06
N ASP A 305 -2.59 -7.69 -18.51
CA ASP A 305 -3.02 -8.85 -17.72
C ASP A 305 -1.87 -9.81 -17.40
N ALA A 306 -0.90 -9.94 -18.31
CA ALA A 306 0.30 -10.73 -18.06
C ALA A 306 1.11 -10.14 -16.90
N THR A 307 1.39 -8.84 -16.94
CA THR A 307 2.09 -8.14 -15.86
C THR A 307 1.32 -8.19 -14.54
N ASN A 308 -0.02 -8.11 -14.58
CA ASN A 308 -0.87 -8.24 -13.40
C ASN A 308 -0.69 -9.60 -12.73
N ARG A 309 -0.68 -10.69 -13.50
CA ARG A 309 -0.41 -12.04 -12.97
C ARG A 309 0.96 -12.15 -12.34
N ASP A 310 1.99 -11.54 -12.93
CA ASP A 310 3.35 -11.54 -12.38
C ASP A 310 3.44 -10.77 -11.06
N ILE A 311 2.70 -9.66 -10.94
CA ILE A 311 2.61 -8.87 -9.70
C ILE A 311 1.94 -9.69 -8.59
N LEU A 312 0.78 -10.30 -8.87
CA LEU A 312 0.06 -11.14 -7.90
C LEU A 312 0.93 -12.32 -7.45
N HIS A 313 1.57 -13.02 -8.40
CA HIS A 313 2.47 -14.13 -8.07
C HIS A 313 3.64 -13.68 -7.16
N ARG A 314 4.21 -12.50 -7.41
CA ARG A 314 5.29 -11.95 -6.57
C ARG A 314 4.78 -11.58 -5.17
N LEU A 315 3.56 -11.06 -5.06
CA LEU A 315 2.91 -10.78 -3.77
C LEU A 315 2.64 -12.08 -3.00
N GLU A 316 2.13 -13.12 -3.65
CA GLU A 316 1.93 -14.45 -3.05
C GLU A 316 3.23 -15.06 -2.55
N GLN A 317 4.31 -14.99 -3.34
CA GLN A 317 5.63 -15.45 -2.90
C GLN A 317 6.14 -14.66 -1.67
N THR A 318 5.89 -13.35 -1.64
CA THR A 318 6.27 -12.52 -0.49
C THR A 318 5.47 -12.90 0.75
N GLU A 319 4.18 -13.12 0.62
CA GLU A 319 3.30 -13.59 1.69
C GLU A 319 3.76 -14.94 2.26
N GLN A 320 4.05 -15.91 1.39
CA GLN A 320 4.55 -17.22 1.80
C GLN A 320 5.87 -17.13 2.60
N LEU A 321 6.79 -16.27 2.16
CA LEU A 321 8.04 -16.02 2.89
C LEU A 321 7.77 -15.35 4.25
N CYS A 322 6.84 -14.38 4.31
CA CYS A 322 6.43 -13.73 5.55
C CYS A 322 5.87 -14.73 6.55
N HIS A 323 4.92 -15.55 6.13
CA HIS A 323 4.30 -16.56 7.00
C HIS A 323 5.30 -17.63 7.43
N SER A 324 6.17 -18.09 6.53
CA SER A 324 7.19 -19.08 6.84
C SER A 324 8.19 -18.58 7.89
N LEU A 325 8.68 -17.34 7.72
CA LEU A 325 9.60 -16.74 8.68
C LEU A 325 8.89 -16.47 10.01
N TRP A 326 7.67 -15.95 9.98
CA TRP A 326 6.87 -15.68 11.19
C TRP A 326 6.61 -16.97 11.97
N ASN A 327 6.17 -18.04 11.32
CA ASN A 327 5.96 -19.34 11.94
C ASN A 327 7.23 -19.89 12.60
N LEU A 328 8.38 -19.77 11.93
CA LEU A 328 9.67 -20.19 12.49
C LEU A 328 9.99 -19.41 13.76
N VAL A 329 9.88 -18.08 13.71
CA VAL A 329 10.19 -17.19 14.84
C VAL A 329 9.24 -17.44 16.00
N VAL A 330 7.93 -17.52 15.75
CA VAL A 330 6.91 -17.74 16.79
C VAL A 330 7.08 -19.10 17.44
N LYS A 331 7.27 -20.17 16.66
CA LYS A 331 7.48 -21.52 17.22
C LYS A 331 8.73 -21.57 18.09
N THR A 332 9.82 -20.93 17.66
CA THR A 332 11.06 -20.89 18.45
C THR A 332 10.86 -20.11 19.76
N LEU A 333 10.13 -18.99 19.71
CA LEU A 333 9.80 -18.22 20.90
C LEU A 333 8.84 -18.96 21.81
N ALA A 334 7.79 -19.57 21.26
CA ALA A 334 6.79 -20.30 22.01
C ALA A 334 7.38 -21.52 22.75
N ALA A 335 8.29 -22.25 22.10
CA ALA A 335 8.95 -23.40 22.71
C ALA A 335 9.69 -23.07 24.04
N ALA A 336 10.03 -21.81 24.27
CA ALA A 336 10.70 -21.35 25.47
C ALA A 336 9.75 -20.83 26.56
N CYS A 337 8.46 -20.54 26.24
CA CYS A 337 7.59 -19.80 27.17
C CYS A 337 6.15 -20.32 27.26
N VAL A 338 5.72 -21.27 26.43
CA VAL A 338 4.35 -21.83 26.51
C VAL A 338 4.39 -23.36 26.56
N GLN A 339 3.33 -23.96 27.12
CA GLN A 339 3.09 -25.38 27.10
C GLN A 339 2.22 -25.75 25.89
N ASP A 340 2.20 -27.05 25.53
CA ASP A 340 1.36 -27.50 24.43
C ASP A 340 -0.12 -27.28 24.73
N GLY A 341 -0.81 -26.64 23.80
CA GLY A 341 -2.22 -26.25 23.95
C GLY A 341 -2.45 -24.82 24.47
N ASP A 342 -1.46 -24.15 25.05
CA ASP A 342 -1.59 -22.76 25.52
C ASP A 342 -1.59 -21.74 24.39
N LEU A 343 -2.12 -20.53 24.68
CA LEU A 343 -2.10 -19.41 23.77
C LEU A 343 -0.93 -18.47 24.09
N LEU A 344 -0.24 -18.03 23.04
CA LEU A 344 0.71 -16.92 23.10
C LEU A 344 0.11 -15.71 22.39
N ILE A 345 -0.16 -14.64 23.14
CA ILE A 345 -0.84 -13.43 22.62
C ILE A 345 0.16 -12.29 22.57
N PHE A 346 0.34 -11.71 21.38
CA PHE A 346 1.27 -10.61 21.12
C PHE A 346 0.59 -9.26 21.09
N ASN A 347 1.27 -8.24 21.62
CA ASN A 347 0.93 -6.83 21.42
C ASN A 347 2.03 -6.15 20.59
N PRO A 348 1.80 -5.84 19.31
CA PRO A 348 2.78 -5.15 18.47
C PRO A 348 2.80 -3.63 18.68
N LEU A 349 1.89 -3.08 19.49
CA LEU A 349 1.77 -1.65 19.73
C LEU A 349 2.78 -1.16 20.76
N ALA A 350 3.19 0.10 20.65
CA ALA A 350 4.08 0.76 21.62
C ALA A 350 3.39 1.18 22.92
N THR A 351 2.11 0.84 23.10
CA THR A 351 1.30 1.16 24.27
C THR A 351 0.69 -0.11 24.87
N PRO A 352 0.47 -0.17 26.20
CA PRO A 352 -0.30 -1.26 26.80
C PRO A 352 -1.69 -1.34 26.17
N THR A 353 -2.20 -2.54 25.98
CA THR A 353 -3.54 -2.73 25.39
C THR A 353 -4.28 -3.88 26.05
N GLN A 354 -5.58 -3.75 26.18
CA GLN A 354 -6.52 -4.81 26.53
C GLN A 354 -7.61 -4.84 25.45
N ARG A 355 -7.83 -5.99 24.84
CA ARG A 355 -8.81 -6.14 23.75
C ARG A 355 -9.49 -7.50 23.79
N VAL A 356 -10.60 -7.59 23.09
CA VAL A 356 -11.18 -8.88 22.70
C VAL A 356 -10.47 -9.34 21.42
N VAL A 357 -9.78 -10.46 21.50
CA VAL A 357 -9.15 -11.12 20.34
C VAL A 357 -9.95 -12.36 19.95
N ILE A 358 -10.05 -12.63 18.66
CA ILE A 358 -10.71 -13.82 18.13
C ILE A 358 -9.63 -14.76 17.62
N THR A 359 -9.68 -16.03 18.04
CA THR A 359 -8.68 -17.02 17.67
C THR A 359 -9.29 -18.42 17.56
N THR A 360 -8.54 -19.32 16.95
CA THR A 360 -8.89 -20.74 16.89
C THR A 360 -7.87 -21.53 17.68
N LEU A 361 -8.35 -22.44 18.51
CA LEU A 361 -7.52 -23.39 19.24
C LEU A 361 -8.05 -24.82 19.08
N TYR A 362 -7.25 -25.78 19.45
CA TYR A 362 -7.56 -27.19 19.38
C TYR A 362 -7.33 -27.83 20.74
N SER A 363 -8.28 -28.66 21.18
CA SER A 363 -8.19 -29.40 22.43
C SER A 363 -8.80 -30.80 22.27
N ARG A 364 -8.37 -31.74 23.08
CA ARG A 364 -9.03 -33.05 23.18
C ARG A 364 -10.18 -33.04 24.17
N ALA A 365 -10.23 -32.06 25.06
CA ALA A 365 -11.31 -31.87 25.99
C ALA A 365 -12.57 -31.35 25.29
N ASP A 366 -13.71 -31.80 25.75
CA ASP A 366 -15.02 -31.36 25.27
C ASP A 366 -15.49 -30.06 25.93
N ASN A 367 -14.78 -29.57 26.94
CA ASN A 367 -14.89 -28.26 27.54
C ASN A 367 -13.53 -27.74 28.00
N ILE A 368 -13.36 -26.41 28.00
CA ILE A 368 -12.10 -25.72 28.30
C ILE A 368 -12.29 -24.57 29.27
N ALA A 369 -11.28 -24.29 30.07
CA ALA A 369 -11.12 -23.08 30.85
C ALA A 369 -9.87 -22.34 30.42
N MET A 370 -9.86 -21.01 30.56
CA MET A 370 -8.70 -20.18 30.26
C MET A 370 -8.24 -19.42 31.48
N THR A 371 -6.94 -19.44 31.76
CA THR A 371 -6.35 -18.75 32.88
C THR A 371 -5.09 -17.97 32.49
N HIS A 372 -4.79 -16.90 33.21
CA HIS A 372 -3.53 -16.21 33.18
C HIS A 372 -3.02 -15.99 34.60
N GLN A 373 -1.83 -16.51 34.90
CA GLN A 373 -1.27 -16.48 36.26
C GLN A 373 -2.24 -17.02 37.33
N GLY A 374 -2.98 -18.08 36.97
CA GLY A 374 -3.98 -18.70 37.86
C GLY A 374 -5.30 -17.93 38.03
N GLN A 375 -5.48 -16.81 37.32
CA GLN A 375 -6.74 -16.05 37.33
C GLN A 375 -7.57 -16.38 36.07
N PRO A 376 -8.89 -16.64 36.22
CA PRO A 376 -9.77 -16.90 35.09
C PRO A 376 -9.81 -15.75 34.09
N ILE A 377 -9.82 -16.06 32.81
CA ILE A 377 -9.97 -15.09 31.71
C ILE A 377 -11.34 -15.28 31.10
N PRO A 378 -12.12 -14.21 30.90
CA PRO A 378 -13.38 -14.27 30.19
C PRO A 378 -13.17 -14.61 28.72
N PHE A 379 -13.90 -15.60 28.23
CA PHE A 379 -13.96 -15.94 26.81
C PHE A 379 -15.36 -16.42 26.41
N ASP A 380 -15.69 -16.27 25.14
CA ASP A 380 -16.92 -16.78 24.54
C ASP A 380 -16.59 -17.79 23.46
N VAL A 381 -17.35 -18.86 23.37
CA VAL A 381 -17.25 -19.83 22.26
C VAL A 381 -18.16 -19.37 21.14
N LEU A 382 -17.56 -18.95 20.03
CA LEU A 382 -18.28 -18.53 18.82
C LEU A 382 -18.72 -19.73 17.98
N GLU A 383 -17.83 -20.72 17.86
CA GLU A 383 -18.08 -21.96 17.15
C GLU A 383 -17.24 -23.10 17.75
N ARG A 384 -17.78 -24.31 17.74
CA ARG A 384 -17.10 -25.52 18.16
C ARG A 384 -17.42 -26.67 17.22
N ASP A 385 -16.39 -27.29 16.65
CA ASP A 385 -16.53 -28.46 15.79
C ASP A 385 -15.76 -29.64 16.35
N ILE A 386 -16.28 -30.84 16.11
CA ILE A 386 -15.56 -32.07 16.34
C ILE A 386 -14.86 -32.45 15.04
N LEU A 387 -13.54 -32.52 15.07
CA LEU A 387 -12.75 -33.04 13.96
C LEU A 387 -12.48 -34.53 14.22
N PRO A 388 -12.84 -35.41 13.26
CA PRO A 388 -12.63 -36.82 13.43
C PRO A 388 -11.13 -37.07 13.59
N GLY A 389 -10.81 -38.06 14.41
CA GLY A 389 -9.46 -38.62 14.41
C GLY A 389 -9.12 -39.13 13.01
N GLY A 390 -7.92 -39.52 12.82
CA GLY A 390 -7.46 -40.12 11.58
C GLY A 390 -6.58 -41.31 11.90
N THR A 391 -5.69 -41.62 11.00
CA THR A 391 -4.64 -42.58 11.20
C THR A 391 -3.29 -41.91 11.01
N ALA A 392 -2.45 -41.92 12.02
CA ALA A 392 -1.05 -41.53 11.87
C ALA A 392 -0.27 -42.71 11.29
N ILE A 393 0.46 -42.45 10.20
CA ILE A 393 1.36 -43.41 9.60
C ILE A 393 2.78 -43.04 10.04
N SER A 394 3.45 -43.96 10.71
CA SER A 394 4.86 -43.82 11.09
C SER A 394 5.70 -44.92 10.43
N LEU A 395 6.89 -44.56 9.96
CA LEU A 395 7.86 -45.52 9.43
C LEU A 395 8.67 -46.08 10.59
N THR A 396 8.63 -47.39 10.73
CA THR A 396 9.45 -48.13 11.70
C THR A 396 10.45 -49.03 10.97
N ALA A 397 11.34 -49.69 11.72
CA ALA A 397 12.28 -50.67 11.15
C ALA A 397 11.55 -51.88 10.55
N GLU A 398 10.33 -52.16 11.00
CA GLU A 398 9.49 -53.27 10.55
C GLU A 398 8.54 -52.87 9.40
N GLY A 399 8.53 -51.59 9.00
CA GLY A 399 7.67 -51.04 7.95
C GLY A 399 6.74 -49.92 8.43
N GLU A 400 5.66 -49.68 7.68
CA GLU A 400 4.65 -48.71 8.06
C GLU A 400 3.81 -49.20 9.24
N CYS A 401 3.66 -48.37 10.25
CA CYS A 401 2.78 -48.60 11.39
C CYS A 401 1.66 -47.59 11.43
N GLU A 402 0.42 -48.03 11.43
CA GLU A 402 -0.78 -47.21 11.55
C GLU A 402 -1.21 -47.09 13.00
N THR A 403 -1.38 -45.86 13.47
CA THR A 403 -1.87 -45.57 14.82
C THR A 403 -3.16 -44.73 14.72
N PRO A 404 -4.30 -45.25 15.24
CA PRO A 404 -5.53 -44.44 15.29
C PRO A 404 -5.33 -43.17 16.13
N LEU A 405 -5.75 -42.03 15.61
CA LEU A 405 -5.79 -40.76 16.33
C LEU A 405 -7.17 -40.55 16.93
N LEU A 406 -7.20 -40.09 18.18
CA LEU A 406 -8.45 -39.70 18.82
C LEU A 406 -9.03 -38.43 18.18
N PRO A 407 -10.37 -38.28 18.13
CA PRO A 407 -11.02 -37.03 17.77
C PRO A 407 -10.54 -35.87 18.64
N TYR A 408 -10.61 -34.65 18.10
CA TYR A 408 -10.31 -33.42 18.83
C TYR A 408 -11.32 -32.32 18.46
N TYR A 409 -11.44 -31.32 19.32
CA TYR A 409 -12.32 -30.19 19.13
C TYR A 409 -11.55 -29.00 18.55
N ARG A 410 -12.14 -28.35 17.56
CA ARG A 410 -11.74 -27.04 17.07
C ARG A 410 -12.64 -26.00 17.72
N TRP A 411 -12.05 -25.08 18.45
CA TRP A 411 -12.73 -24.02 19.15
C TRP A 411 -12.43 -22.69 18.47
N HIS A 412 -13.47 -21.98 18.02
CA HIS A 412 -13.37 -20.60 17.59
C HIS A 412 -13.88 -19.73 18.71
N VAL A 413 -12.99 -18.94 19.31
CA VAL A 413 -13.28 -18.25 20.57
C VAL A 413 -12.95 -16.76 20.49
N ALA A 414 -13.74 -15.96 21.22
CA ALA A 414 -13.42 -14.58 21.55
C ALA A 414 -12.85 -14.54 22.97
N VAL A 415 -11.67 -13.97 23.16
CA VAL A 415 -10.97 -13.93 24.45
C VAL A 415 -10.75 -12.48 24.85
N LYS A 416 -11.21 -12.07 26.04
CA LYS A 416 -10.87 -10.76 26.62
C LYS A 416 -9.48 -10.86 27.25
N THR A 417 -8.47 -10.30 26.58
CA THR A 417 -7.09 -10.42 27.05
C THR A 417 -6.88 -9.69 28.38
N PRO A 418 -5.94 -10.13 29.22
CA PRO A 418 -5.36 -9.26 30.24
C PRO A 418 -4.70 -8.03 29.57
N VAL A 419 -4.21 -7.08 30.37
CA VAL A 419 -3.46 -5.95 29.83
C VAL A 419 -2.12 -6.46 29.28
N LEU A 420 -1.97 -6.41 27.97
CA LEU A 420 -0.76 -6.79 27.24
C LEU A 420 0.29 -5.68 27.34
N PRO A 421 1.56 -5.99 27.65
CA PRO A 421 2.64 -5.00 27.68
C PRO A 421 2.92 -4.42 26.29
N PRO A 422 3.50 -3.20 26.19
CA PRO A 422 3.89 -2.63 24.89
C PRO A 422 5.02 -3.47 24.26
N ILE A 423 4.93 -3.69 22.93
CA ILE A 423 5.88 -4.52 22.17
C ILE A 423 6.22 -5.80 22.95
N GLY A 424 5.19 -6.53 23.37
CA GLY A 424 5.36 -7.67 24.25
C GLY A 424 4.33 -8.76 24.00
N TYR A 425 4.36 -9.76 24.87
CA TYR A 425 3.43 -10.89 24.82
C TYR A 425 3.09 -11.37 26.22
N LEU A 426 2.03 -12.18 26.31
CA LEU A 426 1.69 -12.95 27.49
C LEU A 426 1.18 -14.35 27.08
N THR A 427 1.19 -15.26 28.05
CA THR A 427 0.66 -16.61 27.89
C THR A 427 -0.70 -16.72 28.55
N VAL A 428 -1.58 -17.46 27.91
CA VAL A 428 -2.88 -17.87 28.46
C VAL A 428 -2.91 -19.38 28.49
N ASN A 429 -3.05 -19.94 29.66
CA ASN A 429 -3.17 -21.40 29.83
C ASN A 429 -4.58 -21.84 29.44
N VAL A 430 -4.66 -22.90 28.66
CA VAL A 430 -5.91 -23.53 28.25
C VAL A 430 -5.97 -24.91 28.89
N GLU A 431 -6.89 -25.09 29.81
CA GLU A 431 -7.04 -26.27 30.64
C GLU A 431 -8.35 -27.00 30.32
N GLU A 432 -8.39 -28.30 30.61
CA GLU A 432 -9.64 -29.06 30.55
C GLU A 432 -10.57 -28.61 31.70
N ASP A 433 -11.82 -28.31 31.37
CA ASP A 433 -12.84 -27.98 32.37
C ASP A 433 -13.76 -29.19 32.57
N PRO A 434 -13.88 -29.71 33.81
CA PRO A 434 -14.77 -30.83 34.09
C PRO A 434 -16.26 -30.46 34.02
N ALA A 435 -16.59 -29.15 33.99
CA ALA A 435 -17.97 -28.72 33.80
C ALA A 435 -18.46 -29.03 32.38
N PRO A 436 -19.71 -29.42 32.18
CA PRO A 436 -20.25 -29.64 30.84
C PRO A 436 -20.24 -28.33 30.04
N PHE A 437 -19.85 -28.43 28.78
CA PHE A 437 -19.88 -27.28 27.87
C PHE A 437 -21.33 -26.77 27.71
N LEU A 438 -21.55 -25.52 28.06
CA LEU A 438 -22.78 -24.80 27.79
C LEU A 438 -22.55 -23.90 26.57
N ALA A 439 -23.16 -24.26 25.45
CA ALA A 439 -23.13 -23.39 24.26
C ALA A 439 -23.75 -22.03 24.61
N SER A 440 -23.07 -20.96 24.26
CA SER A 440 -23.64 -19.60 24.36
C SER A 440 -24.94 -19.57 23.53
N GLU A 441 -26.01 -19.11 24.13
CA GLU A 441 -27.26 -18.90 23.38
C GLU A 441 -27.01 -17.88 22.29
N LYS A 442 -27.13 -18.30 21.03
CA LYS A 442 -27.14 -17.39 19.89
C LYS A 442 -28.44 -16.60 19.92
N ILE A 443 -28.40 -15.41 20.50
CA ILE A 443 -29.56 -14.52 20.48
C ILE A 443 -29.70 -13.99 19.06
N LYS A 444 -30.80 -14.35 18.37
CA LYS A 444 -31.15 -13.78 17.08
C LYS A 444 -31.62 -12.35 17.28
N GLY A 445 -30.99 -11.41 16.59
CA GLY A 445 -31.37 -10.01 16.67
C GLY A 445 -31.10 -9.28 15.36
N SER A 446 -31.83 -8.19 15.13
CA SER A 446 -31.60 -7.26 14.00
C SER A 446 -30.74 -6.06 14.41
N GLU A 447 -30.14 -6.10 15.59
CA GLU A 447 -29.23 -5.06 16.07
C GLU A 447 -28.06 -5.65 16.86
N ILE A 448 -26.94 -4.93 16.83
CA ILE A 448 -25.74 -5.18 17.64
C ILE A 448 -25.32 -3.92 18.39
N GLU A 449 -24.75 -4.08 19.59
CA GLU A 449 -24.45 -2.97 20.48
C GLU A 449 -23.23 -3.23 21.35
N ASN A 450 -22.43 -2.18 21.56
CA ASN A 450 -21.40 -2.16 22.61
C ASN A 450 -21.44 -0.82 23.38
N ALA A 451 -20.41 -0.51 24.17
CA ALA A 451 -20.34 0.74 24.92
C ALA A 451 -20.33 2.00 24.01
N HIS A 452 -19.87 1.87 22.77
CA HIS A 452 -19.63 2.97 21.86
C HIS A 452 -20.71 3.14 20.79
N TYR A 453 -21.22 2.03 20.24
CA TYR A 453 -22.11 2.04 19.09
C TYR A 453 -23.31 1.13 19.28
N ARG A 454 -24.40 1.47 18.59
CA ARG A 454 -25.49 0.55 18.26
C ARG A 454 -25.71 0.60 16.76
N LEU A 455 -25.69 -0.54 16.10
CA LEU A 455 -26.05 -0.70 14.69
C LEU A 455 -27.33 -1.52 14.61
N SER A 456 -28.41 -0.95 14.08
CA SER A 456 -29.71 -1.60 13.92
C SER A 456 -30.12 -1.72 12.47
N LEU A 457 -30.78 -2.84 12.14
CA LEU A 457 -31.45 -3.04 10.85
C LEU A 457 -32.95 -2.82 11.03
N ASP A 458 -33.46 -1.64 10.65
CA ASP A 458 -34.85 -1.23 10.78
C ASP A 458 -35.49 -1.08 9.40
N ALA A 459 -36.53 -1.83 9.10
CA ALA A 459 -37.23 -1.83 7.81
C ALA A 459 -36.28 -1.99 6.59
N GLY A 460 -35.22 -2.79 6.72
CA GLY A 460 -34.23 -3.03 5.69
C GLY A 460 -33.13 -1.97 5.60
N THR A 461 -33.08 -1.00 6.50
CA THR A 461 -32.07 0.06 6.48
C THR A 461 -31.16 -0.04 7.71
N LEU A 462 -29.85 0.00 7.49
CA LEU A 462 -28.87 0.03 8.58
C LEU A 462 -28.72 1.44 9.13
N THR A 463 -28.93 1.60 10.44
CA THR A 463 -28.77 2.86 11.17
C THR A 463 -27.67 2.71 12.22
N LEU A 464 -26.65 3.55 12.17
CA LEU A 464 -25.64 3.64 13.21
C LEU A 464 -26.01 4.71 14.23
N HIS A 465 -25.97 4.36 15.51
CA HIS A 465 -26.03 5.30 16.62
C HIS A 465 -24.66 5.35 17.32
N ASP A 466 -23.96 6.46 17.18
CA ASP A 466 -22.75 6.76 17.97
C ASP A 466 -23.19 7.28 19.33
N LYS A 467 -23.03 6.46 20.36
CA LYS A 467 -23.45 6.79 21.74
C LYS A 467 -22.60 7.89 22.37
N ARG A 468 -21.37 8.05 21.95
CA ARG A 468 -20.45 9.07 22.46
C ARG A 468 -20.86 10.47 22.01
N SER A 469 -21.21 10.63 20.74
CA SER A 469 -21.66 11.90 20.17
C SER A 469 -23.18 12.09 20.25
N GLY A 470 -23.95 11.02 20.50
CA GLY A 470 -25.42 11.01 20.46
C GLY A 470 -25.99 11.03 19.03
N ARG A 471 -25.15 10.95 18.01
CA ARG A 471 -25.58 11.04 16.60
C ARG A 471 -26.22 9.75 16.11
N ARG A 472 -27.31 9.88 15.35
CA ARG A 472 -27.92 8.78 14.58
C ARG A 472 -27.67 9.05 13.10
N ILE A 473 -27.11 8.05 12.43
CA ILE A 473 -26.77 8.10 11.01
C ILE A 473 -27.62 7.05 10.28
N PRO A 474 -28.75 7.46 9.69
CA PRO A 474 -29.60 6.56 8.92
C PRO A 474 -28.93 6.22 7.59
N SER A 475 -29.30 5.09 6.99
CA SER A 475 -28.69 4.59 5.75
C SER A 475 -27.16 4.59 5.82
N PHE A 476 -26.62 4.12 6.95
CA PHE A 476 -25.19 4.19 7.24
C PHE A 476 -24.33 3.56 6.15
N PHE A 477 -24.83 2.48 5.53
CA PHE A 477 -24.24 1.88 4.35
C PHE A 477 -25.17 2.01 3.15
N THR A 478 -24.61 2.45 2.03
CA THR A 478 -25.31 2.50 0.73
C THR A 478 -24.35 2.05 -0.35
N PHE A 479 -24.72 1.02 -1.13
CA PHE A 479 -24.00 0.67 -2.34
C PHE A 479 -24.43 1.57 -3.49
N GLU A 480 -23.48 1.98 -4.30
CA GLU A 480 -23.72 2.77 -5.50
C GLU A 480 -22.97 2.17 -6.68
N ASP A 481 -23.68 1.90 -7.76
CA ASP A 481 -23.14 1.47 -9.04
C ASP A 481 -23.34 2.55 -10.10
N CYS A 482 -22.35 2.73 -10.96
CA CYS A 482 -22.45 3.55 -12.17
C CYS A 482 -21.57 2.97 -13.28
N ALA A 483 -21.94 3.25 -14.53
CA ALA A 483 -21.15 2.85 -15.70
C ALA A 483 -19.77 3.49 -15.68
N ASP A 484 -18.78 2.74 -16.14
CA ASP A 484 -17.42 3.21 -16.42
C ASP A 484 -17.05 2.89 -17.86
N ALA A 485 -17.06 3.90 -18.73
CA ALA A 485 -16.64 3.81 -20.13
C ALA A 485 -15.15 4.17 -20.30
N GLY A 486 -14.39 4.22 -19.20
CA GLY A 486 -12.95 4.51 -19.19
C GLY A 486 -12.08 3.27 -19.36
N ASP A 487 -10.90 3.38 -18.80
CA ASP A 487 -9.88 2.32 -18.85
C ASP A 487 -9.21 2.13 -17.47
N SER A 488 -8.11 1.40 -17.43
CA SER A 488 -7.38 1.16 -16.17
C SER A 488 -6.70 2.41 -15.59
N TYR A 489 -6.63 3.50 -16.34
CA TYR A 489 -6.06 4.78 -15.91
C TYR A 489 -7.11 5.75 -15.40
N ASP A 490 -8.21 5.92 -16.14
CA ASP A 490 -9.18 6.98 -15.84
C ASP A 490 -10.63 6.46 -15.93
N PHE A 491 -11.39 6.70 -14.87
CA PHE A 491 -12.83 6.55 -14.87
C PHE A 491 -13.47 7.54 -15.87
N SER A 492 -14.37 7.04 -16.71
CA SER A 492 -15.15 7.85 -17.64
C SER A 492 -16.64 7.58 -17.46
N PRO A 493 -17.42 8.54 -16.97
CA PRO A 493 -18.85 8.34 -16.83
C PRO A 493 -19.50 8.20 -18.22
N LEU A 494 -20.41 7.24 -18.35
CA LEU A 494 -21.20 7.08 -19.57
C LEU A 494 -22.27 8.18 -19.63
N ALA A 495 -22.35 8.87 -20.77
CA ALA A 495 -23.36 9.91 -20.96
C ALA A 495 -24.78 9.32 -20.88
N GLY A 496 -25.63 9.91 -20.02
CA GLY A 496 -26.99 9.46 -19.79
C GLY A 496 -27.16 8.32 -18.79
N ASP A 497 -26.06 7.76 -18.25
CA ASP A 497 -26.14 6.78 -17.15
C ASP A 497 -26.45 7.50 -15.83
N ALA A 498 -27.34 6.89 -15.03
CA ALA A 498 -27.66 7.37 -13.69
C ALA A 498 -27.21 6.33 -12.65
N PRO A 499 -26.55 6.76 -11.56
CA PRO A 499 -26.12 5.83 -10.52
C PRO A 499 -27.28 5.04 -9.92
N THR A 500 -27.14 3.74 -9.83
CA THR A 500 -28.07 2.84 -9.12
C THR A 500 -27.61 2.72 -7.67
N ARG A 501 -28.51 3.01 -6.71
CA ARG A 501 -28.20 2.94 -5.28
C ARG A 501 -29.01 1.88 -4.58
N CYS A 502 -28.41 1.21 -3.61
CA CYS A 502 -29.05 0.25 -2.74
C CYS A 502 -28.63 0.48 -1.30
N SER A 503 -29.59 0.84 -0.44
CA SER A 503 -29.45 0.92 1.01
C SER A 503 -30.35 -0.06 1.73
N HIS A 504 -30.98 -0.97 0.98
CA HIS A 504 -31.87 -1.99 1.52
C HIS A 504 -31.14 -3.31 1.72
N PHE A 505 -31.18 -3.80 2.95
CA PHE A 505 -30.54 -5.03 3.39
C PHE A 505 -31.58 -6.02 3.95
N THR A 506 -31.31 -7.29 3.78
CA THR A 506 -32.04 -8.38 4.42
C THR A 506 -31.16 -9.00 5.49
N LEU A 507 -31.76 -9.34 6.64
CA LEU A 507 -31.06 -10.04 7.71
C LEU A 507 -30.76 -11.48 7.27
N VAL A 508 -29.50 -11.87 7.36
CA VAL A 508 -29.03 -13.25 7.13
C VAL A 508 -28.82 -13.96 8.46
N ASP A 509 -28.09 -13.34 9.38
CA ASP A 509 -27.79 -13.90 10.70
C ASP A 509 -27.46 -12.78 11.70
N GLY A 510 -27.70 -13.06 12.97
CA GLY A 510 -27.32 -12.19 14.10
C GLY A 510 -26.87 -13.03 15.28
N VAL A 511 -25.68 -12.79 15.79
CA VAL A 511 -25.09 -13.50 16.92
C VAL A 511 -24.72 -12.51 18.00
N LYS A 512 -25.14 -12.77 19.23
CA LYS A 512 -24.78 -11.99 20.41
C LYS A 512 -24.14 -12.89 21.45
N THR A 513 -22.96 -12.52 21.88
CA THR A 513 -22.27 -13.08 23.04
C THR A 513 -21.84 -11.94 23.95
N PRO A 514 -21.44 -12.17 25.20
CA PRO A 514 -20.94 -11.12 26.10
C PRO A 514 -19.76 -10.32 25.54
N LEU A 515 -18.89 -10.94 24.73
CA LEU A 515 -17.68 -10.30 24.20
C LEU A 515 -17.78 -9.84 22.75
N VAL A 516 -18.67 -10.44 21.93
CA VAL A 516 -18.78 -10.15 20.50
C VAL A 516 -20.24 -10.20 20.06
N GLU A 517 -20.65 -9.19 19.34
CA GLU A 517 -21.92 -9.17 18.64
C GLU A 517 -21.69 -9.02 17.13
N LYS A 518 -22.33 -9.88 16.33
CA LYS A 518 -22.23 -9.90 14.86
C LYS A 518 -23.59 -9.77 14.21
N LEU A 519 -23.68 -8.95 13.17
CA LEU A 519 -24.85 -8.81 12.33
C LEU A 519 -24.43 -9.09 10.88
N THR A 520 -25.00 -10.11 10.28
CA THR A 520 -24.80 -10.46 8.88
C THR A 520 -26.01 -10.06 8.07
N VAL A 521 -25.80 -9.22 7.07
CA VAL A 521 -26.85 -8.72 6.18
C VAL A 521 -26.46 -8.89 4.72
N GLU A 522 -27.46 -8.94 3.84
CA GLU A 522 -27.25 -9.03 2.39
C GLU A 522 -28.03 -7.93 1.66
N ALA A 523 -27.35 -7.29 0.71
CA ALA A 523 -27.97 -6.40 -0.27
C ALA A 523 -27.93 -7.04 -1.64
N THR A 524 -29.02 -6.93 -2.41
CA THR A 524 -29.07 -7.38 -3.80
C THR A 524 -29.33 -6.19 -4.71
N MET A 525 -28.37 -5.89 -5.57
CA MET A 525 -28.51 -4.90 -6.63
C MET A 525 -28.86 -5.59 -7.95
N ARG A 526 -29.74 -4.98 -8.74
CA ARG A 526 -30.03 -5.44 -10.10
C ARG A 526 -29.36 -4.48 -11.08
N LEU A 527 -28.28 -4.95 -11.72
CA LEU A 527 -27.37 -4.14 -12.52
C LEU A 527 -27.30 -4.63 -13.97
N PRO A 528 -26.96 -3.75 -14.93
CA PRO A 528 -26.55 -4.15 -16.27
C PRO A 528 -25.30 -5.01 -16.21
N GLN A 529 -25.17 -6.01 -17.08
CA GLN A 529 -24.03 -6.93 -17.08
C GLN A 529 -22.73 -6.25 -17.51
N ASP A 530 -22.82 -5.33 -18.46
CA ASP A 530 -21.69 -4.62 -19.07
C ASP A 530 -22.15 -3.26 -19.63
N LEU A 531 -21.25 -2.54 -20.29
CA LEU A 531 -21.51 -1.23 -20.87
C LEU A 531 -22.57 -1.28 -21.97
N ALA A 532 -22.58 -2.31 -22.81
CA ALA A 532 -23.53 -2.46 -23.90
C ALA A 532 -24.96 -2.65 -23.37
N SER A 533 -25.12 -3.43 -22.30
CA SER A 533 -26.42 -3.72 -21.67
C SER A 533 -26.97 -2.56 -20.80
N ARG A 534 -26.22 -1.44 -20.65
CA ARG A 534 -26.72 -0.24 -19.95
C ARG A 534 -27.95 0.39 -20.60
N GLN A 535 -28.10 0.23 -21.90
CA GLN A 535 -29.28 0.73 -22.65
C GLN A 535 -30.45 -0.24 -22.65
N ASP A 536 -30.24 -1.50 -22.26
CA ASP A 536 -31.27 -2.53 -22.20
C ASP A 536 -32.07 -2.44 -20.90
N THR A 537 -33.23 -3.13 -20.87
CA THR A 537 -34.01 -3.31 -19.65
C THR A 537 -33.54 -4.50 -18.81
N ALA A 538 -32.73 -5.39 -19.39
CA ALA A 538 -32.22 -6.57 -18.70
C ALA A 538 -31.29 -6.18 -17.55
N ARG A 539 -31.49 -6.79 -16.38
CA ARG A 539 -30.69 -6.59 -15.18
C ARG A 539 -30.41 -7.92 -14.51
N THR A 540 -29.16 -8.14 -14.16
CA THR A 540 -28.71 -9.32 -13.43
C THR A 540 -28.46 -8.97 -11.96
N PRO A 541 -28.70 -9.91 -11.02
CA PRO A 541 -28.48 -9.65 -9.61
C PRO A 541 -26.99 -9.68 -9.26
N LEU A 542 -26.56 -8.74 -8.43
CA LEU A 542 -25.30 -8.75 -7.72
C LEU A 542 -25.61 -8.78 -6.22
N SER A 543 -25.30 -9.90 -5.57
CA SER A 543 -25.46 -10.05 -4.12
C SER A 543 -24.20 -9.62 -3.40
N ILE A 544 -24.37 -8.81 -2.36
CA ILE A 544 -23.29 -8.28 -1.53
C ILE A 544 -23.60 -8.58 -0.08
N ARG A 545 -22.73 -9.34 0.57
CA ARG A 545 -22.85 -9.70 1.98
C ARG A 545 -22.00 -8.78 2.82
N LEU A 546 -22.57 -8.23 3.90
CA LEU A 546 -21.86 -7.49 4.92
C LEU A 546 -21.91 -8.25 6.24
N VAL A 547 -20.77 -8.41 6.89
CA VAL A 547 -20.65 -8.83 8.27
C VAL A 547 -20.17 -7.64 9.09
N CYS A 548 -21.03 -7.17 9.99
CA CYS A 548 -20.74 -6.09 10.92
C CYS A 548 -20.49 -6.69 12.31
N GLU A 549 -19.36 -6.33 12.94
CA GLU A 549 -18.98 -6.89 14.24
C GLU A 549 -18.64 -5.76 15.22
N LEU A 550 -19.20 -5.85 16.42
CA LEU A 550 -18.84 -5.02 17.57
C LEU A 550 -18.26 -5.90 18.69
N ARG A 551 -17.15 -5.48 19.25
CA ARG A 551 -16.50 -6.15 20.38
C ARG A 551 -16.69 -5.36 21.66
N HIS A 552 -16.73 -6.07 22.78
CA HIS A 552 -16.85 -5.46 24.10
C HIS A 552 -15.72 -4.44 24.33
N ASP A 553 -16.06 -3.23 24.75
CA ASP A 553 -15.15 -2.12 25.03
C ASP A 553 -14.23 -1.69 23.86
N ASP A 554 -14.47 -2.14 22.64
CA ASP A 554 -13.70 -1.71 21.46
C ASP A 554 -14.41 -0.53 20.74
N PRO A 555 -13.73 0.60 20.51
CA PRO A 555 -14.32 1.76 19.83
C PRO A 555 -14.40 1.61 18.30
N ASN A 556 -14.18 0.42 17.77
CA ASN A 556 -14.25 0.14 16.34
C ASN A 556 -15.52 -0.65 15.97
N LEU A 557 -16.11 -0.32 14.84
CA LEU A 557 -17.04 -1.17 14.11
C LEU A 557 -16.25 -1.90 13.01
N TYR A 558 -16.16 -3.21 13.10
CA TYR A 558 -15.52 -4.04 12.08
C TYR A 558 -16.53 -4.38 11.00
N VAL A 559 -16.16 -4.20 9.74
CA VAL A 559 -17.02 -4.46 8.60
C VAL A 559 -16.27 -5.27 7.56
N GLU A 560 -16.82 -6.42 7.21
CA GLU A 560 -16.34 -7.23 6.11
C GLU A 560 -17.40 -7.24 5.02
N ALA A 561 -17.01 -6.88 3.78
CA ALA A 561 -17.84 -6.93 2.60
C ALA A 561 -17.36 -8.03 1.66
N SER A 562 -18.25 -8.93 1.26
CA SER A 562 -17.95 -9.99 0.31
C SER A 562 -18.96 -10.01 -0.84
N LEU A 563 -18.43 -10.12 -2.06
CA LEU A 563 -19.23 -10.23 -3.28
C LEU A 563 -18.45 -10.98 -4.35
N GLU A 564 -19.17 -11.63 -5.26
CA GLU A 564 -18.61 -12.14 -6.50
C GLU A 564 -18.97 -11.16 -7.62
N ASN A 565 -18.01 -10.33 -8.02
CA ASN A 565 -18.25 -9.33 -9.06
C ASN A 565 -18.18 -9.96 -10.46
N SER A 566 -19.32 -10.32 -10.99
CA SER A 566 -19.48 -10.88 -12.34
C SER A 566 -19.85 -9.83 -13.40
N HIS A 567 -19.99 -8.55 -13.02
CA HIS A 567 -20.33 -7.45 -13.89
C HIS A 567 -19.06 -6.75 -14.40
N CYS A 568 -19.12 -6.18 -15.59
CA CYS A 568 -18.03 -5.47 -16.24
C CYS A 568 -18.37 -3.99 -16.46
N ASP A 569 -17.33 -3.19 -16.75
CA ASP A 569 -17.44 -1.80 -17.17
C ASP A 569 -18.28 -0.94 -16.20
N HIS A 570 -18.06 -1.15 -14.90
CA HIS A 570 -18.78 -0.42 -13.86
C HIS A 570 -17.87 -0.04 -12.70
N ARG A 571 -18.31 0.94 -11.94
CA ARG A 571 -17.71 1.33 -10.67
C ARG A 571 -18.71 1.11 -9.55
N LEU A 572 -18.45 0.10 -8.72
CA LEU A 572 -19.19 -0.18 -7.49
C LEU A 572 -18.51 0.51 -6.30
N ARG A 573 -19.30 1.20 -5.47
CA ARG A 573 -18.82 1.89 -4.26
C ARG A 573 -19.68 1.54 -3.05
N LEU A 574 -19.05 1.42 -1.89
CA LEU A 574 -19.74 1.47 -0.60
C LEU A 574 -19.64 2.91 -0.07
N LEU A 575 -20.76 3.58 0.03
CA LEU A 575 -20.89 4.90 0.63
C LEU A 575 -21.17 4.73 2.11
N ILE A 576 -20.40 5.39 2.95
CA ILE A 576 -20.56 5.38 4.40
C ILE A 576 -21.12 6.75 4.82
N GLY A 577 -22.28 6.73 5.46
CA GLY A 577 -22.92 7.92 5.98
C GLY A 577 -22.07 8.58 7.08
N SER A 578 -21.90 9.87 7.03
CA SER A 578 -21.18 10.64 8.04
C SER A 578 -22.06 11.68 8.77
N ASP A 579 -23.21 12.05 8.19
CA ASP A 579 -24.14 13.05 8.73
C ASP A 579 -25.59 12.62 8.58
#